data_1b533abfac500643f4125de90200bd92
#
_entry.id   1b533abfac500643f4125de90200bd92
#
_cell.length_a   1.000
_cell.length_b   1.000
_cell.length_c   1.000
_cell.angle_alpha   90.00
_cell.angle_beta   90.00
_cell.angle_gamma   90.00
#
_symmetry.space_group_name_H-M   'P 1'
#
loop_
_entity.id
_entity.type
_entity.pdbx_description
1 polymer ?
#
loop_
_entity_poly.entity_id
_entity_poly.type
_entity_poly.pdbx_seq_one_letter_code
_entity_poly.pdbx_strand_id
1 'polypeptide(L)'
;RDLRYFHPNVRPDTHNRLLQECDEAFRRSNEIFVQHFRTKYTSEPYPPLWMMAEVMTYGQLFTMYRQLRNQEQKAIARSIGLQAPVLESWLHTLNYIRNAVAHHARLWNRQIPVRPMMPAQRHRPEFYTPLPIANDRMFGVLSLLRYMLSQVAPQSQWPQRLISLLDDYPDIPRLSMDFPEDWRDYSLWTL
;
A
#
# COMPACT_ATOMS: atom_id res chain seq x y z
N ARG A 1 -18.95 -15.32 -5.84
CA ARG A 1 -19.15 -13.83 -5.76
C ARG A 1 -19.97 -13.50 -4.53
N ASP A 2 -19.36 -13.61 -3.36
CA ASP A 2 -20.06 -13.32 -2.12
C ASP A 2 -20.04 -11.81 -1.86
N LEU A 3 -21.15 -11.14 -2.20
CA LEU A 3 -21.34 -9.70 -2.00
C LEU A 3 -21.52 -9.32 -0.53
N ARG A 4 -21.59 -10.29 0.40
CA ARG A 4 -21.81 -10.02 1.83
C ARG A 4 -20.75 -9.12 2.46
N TYR A 5 -19.54 -9.14 1.93
CA TYR A 5 -18.42 -8.33 2.44
C TYR A 5 -18.33 -6.93 1.82
N PHE A 6 -19.13 -6.66 0.78
CA PHE A 6 -19.10 -5.36 0.10
C PHE A 6 -20.17 -4.41 0.65
N HIS A 7 -19.88 -3.12 0.55
CA HIS A 7 -20.79 -2.08 1.01
C HIS A 7 -22.09 -2.12 0.19
N PRO A 8 -23.28 -2.03 0.82
CA PRO A 8 -24.57 -2.15 0.11
C PRO A 8 -24.77 -1.08 -0.97
N ASN A 9 -24.10 0.09 -0.85
CA ASN A 9 -24.19 1.19 -1.81
C ASN A 9 -23.09 1.13 -2.89
N VAL A 10 -22.35 0.04 -3.02
CA VAL A 10 -21.41 -0.14 -4.15
C VAL A 10 -22.22 -0.17 -5.43
N ARG A 11 -21.91 0.73 -6.36
CA ARG A 11 -22.55 0.76 -7.67
C ARG A 11 -22.31 -0.57 -8.37
N PRO A 12 -23.38 -1.28 -8.81
CA PRO A 12 -23.23 -2.58 -9.47
C PRO A 12 -22.25 -2.52 -10.66
N ASP A 13 -22.29 -1.46 -11.46
CA ASP A 13 -21.40 -1.28 -12.61
C ASP A 13 -19.93 -1.21 -12.21
N THR A 14 -19.61 -0.49 -11.13
CA THR A 14 -18.22 -0.38 -10.63
C THR A 14 -17.73 -1.72 -10.11
N HIS A 15 -18.58 -2.46 -9.41
CA HIS A 15 -18.25 -3.79 -8.91
C HIS A 15 -18.07 -4.81 -10.04
N ASN A 16 -19.00 -4.84 -10.98
CA ASN A 16 -18.95 -5.74 -12.14
C ASN A 16 -17.71 -5.44 -13.01
N ARG A 17 -17.39 -4.17 -13.20
CA ARG A 17 -16.18 -3.78 -13.92
C ARG A 17 -14.91 -4.27 -13.21
N LEU A 18 -14.80 -4.11 -11.89
CA LEU A 18 -13.68 -4.65 -11.13
C LEU A 18 -13.56 -6.16 -11.29
N LEU A 19 -14.67 -6.89 -11.18
CA LEU A 19 -14.69 -8.35 -11.35
C LEU A 19 -14.25 -8.74 -12.77
N GLN A 20 -14.73 -8.04 -13.78
CA GLN A 20 -14.33 -8.30 -15.17
C GLN A 20 -12.84 -8.05 -15.39
N GLU A 21 -12.31 -6.94 -14.88
CA GLU A 21 -10.87 -6.63 -14.96
C GLU A 21 -10.03 -7.71 -14.25
N CYS A 22 -10.48 -8.20 -13.10
CA CYS A 22 -9.81 -9.29 -12.38
C CYS A 22 -9.86 -10.61 -13.17
N ASP A 23 -11.01 -10.95 -13.74
CA ASP A 23 -11.18 -12.14 -14.58
C ASP A 23 -10.27 -12.09 -15.82
N GLU A 24 -10.15 -10.90 -16.43
CA GLU A 24 -9.25 -10.69 -17.57
C GLU A 24 -7.78 -10.81 -17.16
N ALA A 25 -7.38 -10.21 -16.04
CA ALA A 25 -6.02 -10.31 -15.52
C ALA A 25 -5.66 -11.78 -15.25
N PHE A 26 -6.55 -12.53 -14.60
CA PHE A 26 -6.35 -13.94 -14.35
C PHE A 26 -6.26 -14.76 -15.64
N ARG A 27 -7.13 -14.48 -16.62
CA ARG A 27 -7.10 -15.20 -17.93
C ARG A 27 -5.83 -14.93 -18.73
N ARG A 28 -5.28 -13.72 -18.67
CA ARG A 28 -4.05 -13.33 -19.39
C ARG A 28 -2.78 -13.75 -18.68
N SER A 29 -2.86 -14.12 -17.41
CA SER A 29 -1.69 -14.48 -16.62
C SER A 29 -1.08 -15.81 -17.09
N ASN A 30 0.24 -15.82 -17.27
CA ASN A 30 1.05 -16.99 -17.57
C ASN A 30 1.74 -17.57 -16.34
N GLU A 31 1.38 -17.12 -15.14
CA GLU A 31 1.92 -17.65 -13.90
C GLU A 31 1.66 -19.14 -13.74
N ILE A 32 2.65 -19.87 -13.22
CA ILE A 32 2.59 -21.33 -13.08
C ILE A 32 1.40 -21.75 -12.23
N PHE A 33 1.11 -21.03 -11.14
CA PHE A 33 -0.01 -21.33 -10.27
C PHE A 33 -1.37 -21.12 -10.95
N VAL A 34 -1.47 -20.16 -11.87
CA VAL A 34 -2.69 -19.92 -12.68
C VAL A 34 -2.92 -21.07 -13.65
N GLN A 35 -1.87 -21.50 -14.32
CA GLN A 35 -1.94 -22.64 -15.24
C GLN A 35 -2.32 -23.91 -14.48
N HIS A 36 -1.71 -24.15 -13.33
CA HIS A 36 -2.03 -25.30 -12.47
C HIS A 36 -3.49 -25.24 -11.99
N PHE A 37 -3.98 -24.08 -11.58
CA PHE A 37 -5.39 -23.94 -11.17
C PHE A 37 -6.34 -24.31 -12.30
N ARG A 38 -6.12 -23.79 -13.51
CA ARG A 38 -6.97 -24.04 -14.68
C ARG A 38 -7.01 -25.53 -15.10
N THR A 39 -5.89 -26.23 -14.96
CA THR A 39 -5.81 -27.65 -15.34
C THR A 39 -6.39 -28.55 -14.28
N LYS A 40 -6.27 -28.21 -13.00
CA LYS A 40 -6.68 -29.05 -11.89
C LYS A 40 -8.11 -28.81 -11.41
N TYR A 41 -8.59 -27.57 -11.45
CA TYR A 41 -9.88 -27.15 -10.90
C TYR A 41 -10.84 -26.70 -12.01
N THR A 42 -11.13 -27.60 -12.92
CA THR A 42 -11.94 -27.33 -14.13
C THR A 42 -13.41 -27.01 -13.84
N SER A 43 -13.93 -27.44 -12.67
CA SER A 43 -15.29 -27.15 -12.21
C SER A 43 -15.42 -25.81 -11.50
N GLU A 44 -14.30 -25.22 -11.07
CA GLU A 44 -14.30 -23.96 -10.32
C GLU A 44 -14.16 -22.77 -11.27
N PRO A 45 -15.19 -21.90 -11.36
CA PRO A 45 -15.16 -20.78 -12.30
C PRO A 45 -14.16 -19.66 -11.88
N TYR A 46 -13.81 -19.60 -10.59
CA TYR A 46 -12.95 -18.56 -10.02
C TYR A 46 -11.92 -19.15 -9.07
N PRO A 47 -10.68 -18.62 -9.10
CA PRO A 47 -9.68 -18.99 -8.10
C PRO A 47 -10.01 -18.43 -6.73
N PRO A 48 -9.41 -18.95 -5.66
CA PRO A 48 -9.44 -18.34 -4.34
C PRO A 48 -8.93 -16.90 -4.38
N LEU A 49 -9.43 -16.04 -3.48
CA LEU A 49 -9.09 -14.60 -3.45
C LEU A 49 -7.59 -14.34 -3.35
N TRP A 50 -6.86 -15.11 -2.54
CA TRP A 50 -5.41 -14.96 -2.40
C TRP A 50 -4.66 -15.21 -3.72
N MET A 51 -5.13 -16.16 -4.53
CA MET A 51 -4.57 -16.45 -5.86
C MET A 51 -4.96 -15.33 -6.87
N MET A 52 -6.17 -14.81 -6.77
CA MET A 52 -6.60 -13.66 -7.57
C MET A 52 -5.76 -12.42 -7.23
N ALA A 53 -5.48 -12.18 -5.96
CA ALA A 53 -4.72 -11.02 -5.50
C ALA A 53 -3.30 -10.96 -6.10
N GLU A 54 -2.68 -12.12 -6.38
CA GLU A 54 -1.34 -12.20 -6.99
C GLU A 54 -1.32 -11.68 -8.45
N VAL A 55 -2.44 -11.73 -9.15
CA VAL A 55 -2.55 -11.26 -10.54
C VAL A 55 -3.21 -9.88 -10.65
N MET A 56 -3.79 -9.38 -9.57
CA MET A 56 -4.40 -8.06 -9.54
C MET A 56 -3.36 -6.95 -9.55
N THR A 57 -3.68 -5.84 -10.20
CA THR A 57 -2.90 -4.62 -10.05
C THR A 57 -3.15 -4.00 -8.68
N TYR A 58 -2.21 -3.17 -8.21
CA TYR A 58 -2.39 -2.44 -6.95
C TYR A 58 -3.65 -1.57 -6.95
N GLY A 59 -3.98 -0.94 -8.10
CA GLY A 59 -5.19 -0.13 -8.26
C GLY A 59 -6.48 -0.95 -8.10
N GLN A 60 -6.50 -2.19 -8.59
CA GLN A 60 -7.62 -3.12 -8.41
C GLN A 60 -7.76 -3.54 -6.95
N LEU A 61 -6.65 -3.87 -6.26
CA LEU A 61 -6.65 -4.17 -4.82
C LEU A 61 -7.15 -2.98 -3.99
N PHE A 62 -6.71 -1.77 -4.31
CA PHE A 62 -7.18 -0.55 -3.66
C PHE A 62 -8.68 -0.32 -3.90
N THR A 63 -9.15 -0.50 -5.14
CA THR A 63 -10.58 -0.38 -5.49
C THR A 63 -11.42 -1.43 -4.75
N MET A 64 -10.93 -2.66 -4.64
CA MET A 64 -11.56 -3.72 -3.88
C MET A 64 -11.68 -3.35 -2.40
N TYR A 65 -10.59 -2.88 -1.76
CA TYR A 65 -10.60 -2.44 -0.37
C TYR A 65 -11.66 -1.35 -0.12
N ARG A 66 -11.73 -0.35 -0.98
CA ARG A 66 -12.71 0.74 -0.89
C ARG A 66 -14.18 0.29 -0.99
N GLN A 67 -14.43 -0.83 -1.67
CA GLN A 67 -15.77 -1.38 -1.82
C GLN A 67 -16.20 -2.27 -0.64
N LEU A 68 -15.28 -2.65 0.24
CA LEU A 68 -15.60 -3.44 1.42
C LEU A 68 -16.52 -2.67 2.39
N ARG A 69 -17.31 -3.39 3.16
CA ARG A 69 -18.10 -2.81 4.26
C ARG A 69 -17.16 -2.17 5.30
N ASN A 70 -17.65 -1.14 5.96
CA ASN A 70 -16.91 -0.45 7.00
C ASN A 70 -16.36 -1.39 8.10
N GLN A 71 -17.10 -2.46 8.41
CA GLN A 71 -16.66 -3.46 9.38
C GLN A 71 -15.39 -4.18 8.90
N GLU A 72 -15.36 -4.61 7.64
CA GLU A 72 -14.24 -5.31 7.03
C GLU A 72 -13.03 -4.37 6.87
N GLN A 73 -13.25 -3.14 6.40
CA GLN A 73 -12.19 -2.14 6.33
C GLN A 73 -11.56 -1.87 7.70
N LYS A 74 -12.40 -1.75 8.75
CA LYS A 74 -11.92 -1.59 10.14
C LYS A 74 -11.15 -2.81 10.63
N ALA A 75 -11.60 -4.03 10.30
CA ALA A 75 -10.91 -5.25 10.68
C ALA A 75 -9.50 -5.31 10.05
N ILE A 76 -9.40 -5.05 8.74
CA ILE A 76 -8.13 -5.01 8.02
C ILE A 76 -7.21 -3.91 8.58
N ALA A 77 -7.73 -2.68 8.78
CA ALA A 77 -6.92 -1.59 9.31
C ALA A 77 -6.40 -1.89 10.72
N ARG A 78 -7.22 -2.48 11.58
CA ARG A 78 -6.84 -2.87 12.95
C ARG A 78 -5.77 -3.94 12.97
N SER A 79 -5.74 -4.88 12.02
CA SER A 79 -4.72 -5.94 11.98
C SER A 79 -3.30 -5.39 11.78
N ILE A 80 -3.18 -4.18 11.23
CA ILE A 80 -1.92 -3.44 11.12
C ILE A 80 -1.88 -2.20 12.02
N GLY A 81 -2.72 -2.15 13.05
CA GLY A 81 -2.73 -1.11 14.06
C GLY A 81 -3.17 0.28 13.58
N LEU A 82 -3.93 0.38 12.48
CA LEU A 82 -4.41 1.64 11.92
C LEU A 82 -5.93 1.79 12.04
N GLN A 83 -6.42 3.01 11.80
CA GLN A 83 -7.83 3.28 11.56
C GLN A 83 -8.14 3.15 10.06
N ALA A 84 -9.37 2.72 9.71
CA ALA A 84 -9.75 2.49 8.32
C ALA A 84 -9.54 3.71 7.39
N PRO A 85 -9.90 4.96 7.78
CA PRO A 85 -9.64 6.13 6.94
C PRO A 85 -8.14 6.40 6.71
N VAL A 86 -7.31 6.12 7.72
CA VAL A 86 -5.85 6.27 7.60
C VAL A 86 -5.30 5.26 6.61
N LEU A 87 -5.68 3.98 6.75
CA LEU A 87 -5.24 2.93 5.82
C LEU A 87 -5.72 3.21 4.39
N GLU A 88 -6.99 3.61 4.19
CA GLU A 88 -7.50 3.98 2.87
C GLU A 88 -6.67 5.09 2.23
N SER A 89 -6.38 6.15 2.99
CA SER A 89 -5.56 7.26 2.54
C SER A 89 -4.14 6.82 2.16
N TRP A 90 -3.52 5.94 2.96
CA TRP A 90 -2.18 5.41 2.69
C TRP A 90 -2.16 4.54 1.42
N LEU A 91 -3.15 3.66 1.26
CA LEU A 91 -3.27 2.85 0.05
C LEU A 91 -3.47 3.73 -1.20
N HIS A 92 -4.20 4.83 -1.09
CA HIS A 92 -4.37 5.79 -2.18
C HIS A 92 -3.05 6.48 -2.55
N THR A 93 -2.31 6.97 -1.54
CA THR A 93 -0.98 7.57 -1.75
C THR A 93 -0.02 6.56 -2.39
N LEU A 94 0.03 5.34 -1.88
CA LEU A 94 0.90 4.30 -2.43
C LEU A 94 0.53 3.90 -3.86
N ASN A 95 -0.77 3.90 -4.20
CA ASN A 95 -1.20 3.70 -5.59
C ASN A 95 -0.66 4.80 -6.52
N TYR A 96 -0.72 6.06 -6.07
CA TYR A 96 -0.13 7.18 -6.81
C TYR A 96 1.38 7.00 -6.98
N ILE A 97 2.11 6.71 -5.90
CA ILE A 97 3.57 6.50 -5.94
C ILE A 97 3.95 5.34 -6.86
N ARG A 98 3.26 4.19 -6.70
CA ARG A 98 3.49 3.01 -7.56
C ARG A 98 3.31 3.35 -9.03
N ASN A 99 2.27 4.10 -9.39
CA ASN A 99 2.03 4.51 -10.77
C ASN A 99 3.11 5.49 -11.27
N ALA A 100 3.53 6.44 -10.44
CA ALA A 100 4.64 7.34 -10.78
C ALA A 100 5.93 6.56 -11.08
N VAL A 101 6.27 5.57 -10.24
CA VAL A 101 7.43 4.69 -10.45
C VAL A 101 7.27 3.85 -11.72
N ALA A 102 6.11 3.25 -11.95
CA ALA A 102 5.84 2.44 -13.14
C ALA A 102 5.96 3.24 -14.45
N HIS A 103 5.73 4.55 -14.40
CA HIS A 103 5.91 5.47 -15.53
C HIS A 103 7.27 6.17 -15.51
N HIS A 104 8.26 5.66 -14.78
CA HIS A 104 9.61 6.22 -14.65
C HIS A 104 9.65 7.69 -14.23
N ALA A 105 8.61 8.16 -13.52
CA ALA A 105 8.57 9.54 -13.05
C ALA A 105 9.52 9.74 -11.87
N ARG A 106 10.21 10.89 -11.84
CA ARG A 106 11.09 11.27 -10.75
C ARG A 106 10.30 11.45 -9.44
N LEU A 107 10.74 10.81 -8.38
CA LEU A 107 10.20 10.95 -7.02
C LEU A 107 10.97 11.95 -6.16
N TRP A 108 12.28 12.03 -6.37
CA TRP A 108 13.13 12.99 -5.66
C TRP A 108 12.65 14.42 -5.87
N ASN A 109 12.60 15.20 -4.82
CA ASN A 109 12.09 16.58 -4.79
C ASN A 109 10.66 16.74 -5.37
N ARG A 110 9.86 15.69 -5.34
CA ARG A 110 8.48 15.72 -5.80
C ARG A 110 7.54 16.06 -4.64
N GLN A 111 6.69 17.05 -4.85
CA GLN A 111 5.53 17.24 -3.96
C GLN A 111 4.49 16.16 -4.25
N ILE A 112 4.00 15.51 -3.21
CA ILE A 112 3.02 14.42 -3.32
C ILE A 112 1.61 15.02 -3.30
N PRO A 113 0.88 15.00 -4.43
CA PRO A 113 -0.46 15.60 -4.51
C PRO A 113 -1.51 14.79 -3.73
N VAL A 114 -1.33 13.47 -3.67
CA VAL A 114 -2.17 12.57 -2.88
C VAL A 114 -1.53 12.37 -1.52
N ARG A 115 -1.77 13.32 -0.60
CA ARG A 115 -1.16 13.33 0.73
C ARG A 115 -1.78 12.25 1.62
N PRO A 116 -0.99 11.40 2.29
CA PRO A 116 -1.49 10.43 3.23
C PRO A 116 -2.02 11.11 4.49
N MET A 117 -3.13 10.62 5.01
CA MET A 117 -3.63 11.05 6.32
C MET A 117 -2.66 10.56 7.40
N MET A 118 -2.19 11.46 8.25
CA MET A 118 -1.36 11.07 9.39
C MET A 118 -2.25 10.49 10.50
N PRO A 119 -1.84 9.39 11.14
CA PRO A 119 -2.58 8.84 12.27
C PRO A 119 -2.55 9.81 13.45
N ALA A 120 -3.57 9.80 14.30
CA ALA A 120 -3.58 10.67 15.47
C ALA A 120 -2.39 10.36 16.40
N GLN A 121 -1.70 11.39 16.91
CA GLN A 121 -0.51 11.28 17.77
C GLN A 121 -0.71 10.35 18.97
N ARG A 122 -1.89 10.39 19.61
CA ARG A 122 -2.23 9.51 20.74
C ARG A 122 -2.22 8.00 20.38
N HIS A 123 -2.36 7.66 19.11
CA HIS A 123 -2.38 6.26 18.64
C HIS A 123 -1.06 5.84 18.02
N ARG A 124 -0.32 6.80 17.45
CA ARG A 124 0.93 6.55 16.73
C ARG A 124 1.92 7.69 16.99
N PRO A 125 2.45 7.80 18.21
CA PRO A 125 3.40 8.87 18.59
C PRO A 125 4.69 8.82 17.79
N GLU A 126 5.05 7.65 17.24
CA GLU A 126 6.24 7.44 16.42
C GLU A 126 6.30 8.29 15.15
N PHE A 127 5.15 8.81 14.67
CA PHE A 127 5.09 9.76 13.56
C PHE A 127 5.27 11.23 13.99
N TYR A 128 5.41 11.48 15.29
CA TYR A 128 5.42 12.83 15.86
C TYR A 128 6.64 13.11 16.74
N THR A 129 7.52 12.14 16.91
CA THR A 129 8.70 12.24 17.79
C THR A 129 9.95 11.86 16.98
N PRO A 130 10.99 12.73 16.96
CA PRO A 130 11.15 14.00 17.70
C PRO A 130 10.26 15.16 17.21
N LEU A 131 9.89 15.18 15.93
CA LEU A 131 9.02 16.18 15.31
C LEU A 131 7.93 15.51 14.46
N PRO A 132 6.79 16.18 14.18
CA PRO A 132 5.79 15.64 13.27
C PRO A 132 6.37 15.41 11.88
N ILE A 133 6.15 14.20 11.34
CA ILE A 133 6.53 13.87 9.97
C ILE A 133 5.56 14.55 9.00
N ALA A 134 6.09 15.36 8.08
CA ALA A 134 5.30 15.95 7.01
C ALA A 134 4.82 14.90 6.01
N ASN A 135 3.65 15.14 5.39
CA ASN A 135 2.96 14.15 4.55
C ASN A 135 2.94 14.49 3.06
N ASP A 136 3.69 15.49 2.63
CA ASP A 136 3.66 15.98 1.25
C ASP A 136 4.95 15.76 0.47
N ARG A 137 5.92 15.05 1.08
CA ARG A 137 7.21 14.69 0.49
C ARG A 137 7.54 13.21 0.70
N MET A 138 8.65 12.78 0.10
CA MET A 138 9.02 11.36 0.10
C MET A 138 9.34 10.80 1.48
N PHE A 139 9.89 11.60 2.41
CA PHE A 139 10.16 11.11 3.77
C PHE A 139 8.87 10.60 4.45
N GLY A 140 7.77 11.34 4.32
CA GLY A 140 6.47 10.88 4.84
C GLY A 140 6.01 9.57 4.21
N VAL A 141 6.14 9.44 2.87
CA VAL A 141 5.78 8.19 2.16
C VAL A 141 6.67 7.01 2.57
N LEU A 142 7.96 7.24 2.71
CA LEU A 142 8.90 6.19 3.15
C LEU A 142 8.63 5.77 4.60
N SER A 143 8.25 6.71 5.46
CA SER A 143 7.91 6.45 6.86
C SER A 143 6.63 5.61 7.00
N LEU A 144 5.60 5.90 6.21
CA LEU A 144 4.40 5.05 6.21
C LEU A 144 4.69 3.65 5.65
N LEU A 145 5.53 3.51 4.61
CA LEU A 145 5.97 2.21 4.12
C LEU A 145 6.76 1.42 5.17
N ARG A 146 7.69 2.11 5.85
CA ARG A 146 8.45 1.51 6.97
C ARG A 146 7.53 0.97 8.05
N TYR A 147 6.53 1.78 8.44
CA TYR A 147 5.52 1.34 9.40
C TYR A 147 4.75 0.11 8.90
N MET A 148 4.18 0.16 7.69
CA MET A 148 3.41 -0.96 7.15
C MET A 148 4.24 -2.24 7.07
N LEU A 149 5.49 -2.14 6.61
CA LEU A 149 6.40 -3.30 6.55
C LEU A 149 6.70 -3.86 7.93
N SER A 150 6.83 -3.03 8.97
CA SER A 150 7.03 -3.54 10.34
C SER A 150 5.83 -4.36 10.84
N GLN A 151 4.63 -4.11 10.32
CA GLN A 151 3.43 -4.83 10.71
C GLN A 151 3.19 -6.11 9.89
N VAL A 152 3.47 -6.07 8.56
CA VAL A 152 3.13 -7.18 7.66
C VAL A 152 4.31 -8.08 7.31
N ALA A 153 5.53 -7.57 7.40
CA ALA A 153 6.76 -8.27 7.06
C ALA A 153 7.92 -7.80 7.97
N PRO A 154 7.86 -8.06 9.29
CA PRO A 154 8.84 -7.54 10.26
C PRO A 154 10.27 -8.02 9.98
N GLN A 155 10.43 -9.15 9.28
CA GLN A 155 11.73 -9.69 8.86
C GLN A 155 12.29 -9.01 7.58
N SER A 156 11.58 -8.05 7.00
CA SER A 156 12.00 -7.38 5.77
C SER A 156 13.29 -6.58 5.97
N GLN A 157 14.26 -6.76 5.09
CA GLN A 157 15.50 -6.00 5.04
C GLN A 157 15.37 -4.68 4.26
N TRP A 158 14.14 -4.30 3.91
CA TRP A 158 13.92 -3.08 3.13
C TRP A 158 14.43 -1.81 3.83
N PRO A 159 14.21 -1.61 5.15
CA PRO A 159 14.71 -0.40 5.82
C PRO A 159 16.24 -0.30 5.80
N GLN A 160 16.93 -1.41 6.05
CA GLN A 160 18.38 -1.47 6.02
C GLN A 160 18.93 -1.13 4.62
N ARG A 161 18.31 -1.70 3.58
CA ARG A 161 18.68 -1.42 2.18
C ARG A 161 18.46 0.04 1.80
N LEU A 162 17.34 0.64 2.28
CA LEU A 162 17.07 2.06 2.03
C LEU A 162 18.11 2.94 2.74
N ILE A 163 18.44 2.64 4.00
CA ILE A 163 19.47 3.37 4.76
C ILE A 163 20.81 3.28 4.04
N SER A 164 21.26 2.07 3.67
CA SER A 164 22.50 1.87 2.91
C SER A 164 22.50 2.66 1.60
N LEU A 165 21.40 2.63 0.85
CA LEU A 165 21.27 3.41 -0.38
C LEU A 165 21.45 4.92 -0.14
N LEU A 166 20.85 5.45 0.92
CA LEU A 166 21.00 6.87 1.27
C LEU A 166 22.42 7.21 1.72
N ASP A 167 23.13 6.26 2.33
CA ASP A 167 24.53 6.45 2.76
C ASP A 167 25.52 6.34 1.58
N ASP A 168 25.23 5.49 0.61
CA ASP A 168 26.01 5.35 -0.63
C ASP A 168 25.96 6.61 -1.51
N TYR A 169 24.92 7.45 -1.33
CA TYR A 169 24.72 8.68 -2.11
C TYR A 169 24.57 9.91 -1.21
N PRO A 170 25.59 10.30 -0.45
CA PRO A 170 25.53 11.39 0.52
C PRO A 170 25.28 12.77 -0.13
N ASP A 171 25.71 12.95 -1.38
CA ASP A 171 25.60 14.21 -2.12
C ASP A 171 24.16 14.51 -2.60
N ILE A 172 23.25 13.55 -2.52
CA ILE A 172 21.84 13.80 -2.87
C ILE A 172 21.18 14.58 -1.74
N PRO A 173 20.65 15.80 -2.03
CA PRO A 173 20.03 16.64 -1.01
C PRO A 173 18.80 15.99 -0.39
N ARG A 174 18.90 15.43 0.81
CA ARG A 174 17.80 14.76 1.52
C ARG A 174 16.69 15.72 1.94
N LEU A 175 17.05 16.98 2.21
CA LEU A 175 16.07 18.04 2.49
C LEU A 175 15.05 18.23 1.35
N SER A 176 15.43 17.98 0.10
CA SER A 176 14.52 18.03 -1.04
C SER A 176 13.43 16.95 -1.00
N MET A 177 13.61 15.92 -0.18
CA MET A 177 12.63 14.87 0.11
C MET A 177 11.99 15.02 1.49
N ASP A 178 12.30 16.12 2.18
CA ASP A 178 11.84 16.44 3.54
C ASP A 178 12.37 15.49 4.62
N PHE A 179 13.60 14.97 4.45
CA PHE A 179 14.27 14.27 5.54
C PHE A 179 14.78 15.28 6.55
N PRO A 180 14.37 15.20 7.83
CA PRO A 180 15.00 15.98 8.90
C PRO A 180 16.49 15.59 9.05
N GLU A 181 17.32 16.48 9.61
CA GLU A 181 18.73 16.17 9.87
C GLU A 181 18.87 14.96 10.81
N ASP A 182 18.00 14.89 11.80
CA ASP A 182 17.89 13.86 12.85
C ASP A 182 16.92 12.71 12.49
N TRP A 183 16.64 12.49 11.20
CA TRP A 183 15.63 11.51 10.76
C TRP A 183 15.86 10.08 11.31
N ARG A 184 17.09 9.74 11.67
CA ARG A 184 17.43 8.44 12.27
C ARG A 184 17.01 8.32 13.74
N ASP A 185 16.74 9.42 14.40
CA ASP A 185 16.30 9.45 15.81
C ASP A 185 14.81 9.15 15.95
N TYR A 186 14.08 9.14 14.82
CA TYR A 186 12.70 8.65 14.84
C TYR A 186 12.66 7.16 15.14
N SER A 187 11.83 6.75 16.11
CA SER A 187 11.68 5.33 16.48
C SER A 187 11.25 4.43 15.31
N LEU A 188 10.59 5.00 14.29
CA LEU A 188 10.29 4.30 13.03
C LEU A 188 11.55 3.90 12.26
N TRP A 189 12.65 4.65 12.40
CA TRP A 189 13.89 4.47 11.63
C TRP A 189 15.05 3.90 12.45
N THR A 190 14.87 3.75 13.77
CA THR A 190 15.78 2.99 14.62
C THR A 190 15.68 1.50 14.25
N LEU A 191 16.82 0.85 13.94
CA LEU A 191 16.91 -0.56 13.52
C LEU A 191 17.27 -1.47 14.69
#